data_b2c5d56d487d1a3b332deaed4c0714d4
#
_entry.id   b2c5d56d487d1a3b332deaed4c0714d4
#
_cell.length_a   1.000
_cell.length_b   1.000
_cell.length_c   1.000
_cell.angle_alpha   90.00
_cell.angle_beta   90.00
_cell.angle_gamma   90.00
#
_symmetry.space_group_name_H-M   'P 1'
#
loop_
_entity.id
_entity.type
_entity.pdbx_description
1 polymer ?
#
loop_
_entity_poly.entity_id
_entity_poly.type
_entity_poly.pdbx_seq_one_letter_code
_entity_poly.pdbx_strand_id
1 'polypeptide(L)'
;MRLPLRKDLPLTLRTESKIRMAEQDRQMLERALAGAVSLPPKATRAGRHPQRPGWVQDWVQLTGLLAALVSLGCAAAPHRVDSDAATGFALYRSGQLSRAELARLCDEGVEELVVLDGGAAGRECEMLRESCSNLRVRYNFAQNEKHPVSQEFLAAFDQWIEEGQAEGRKLAYRCRRGWHRAGRLTAYYQMRFMGAGAEEAIDEMQARGLFMAWFPQLNPQVEALGQLVAGEPCTGGVEVCPQSVDPTSEGLDPTGTFSANICAGHSDSEVVR
;
A
#
# COMPACT_ATOMS: atom_id res chain seq x y z
N MET A 1 25.09 11.16 -15.44
CA MET A 1 25.78 11.30 -14.16
C MET A 1 25.15 10.28 -13.21
N ARG A 2 25.82 9.18 -12.84
CA ARG A 2 25.25 8.16 -11.96
C ARG A 2 25.44 8.61 -10.52
N LEU A 3 24.36 8.91 -9.79
CA LEU A 3 24.43 9.15 -8.34
C LEU A 3 24.84 7.85 -7.63
N PRO A 4 25.69 7.92 -6.59
CA PRO A 4 26.10 6.74 -5.85
C PRO A 4 24.89 6.11 -5.16
N LEU A 5 24.71 4.80 -5.38
CA LEU A 5 23.77 3.96 -4.65
C LEU A 5 24.08 4.10 -3.14
N ARG A 6 23.01 4.25 -2.33
CA ARG A 6 23.05 4.31 -0.84
C ARG A 6 23.75 3.10 -0.15
N LYS A 7 24.57 2.33 -0.87
CA LYS A 7 25.31 1.17 -0.35
C LYS A 7 26.36 1.54 0.70
N ASP A 8 26.72 2.81 0.82
CA ASP A 8 27.81 3.28 1.69
C ASP A 8 27.34 3.86 3.03
N LEU A 9 26.08 3.71 3.43
CA LEU A 9 25.68 4.04 4.80
C LEU A 9 26.33 3.03 5.77
N PRO A 10 26.99 3.52 6.84
CA PRO A 10 27.63 2.64 7.81
C PRO A 10 26.60 1.69 8.43
N LEU A 11 26.97 0.42 8.56
CA LEU A 11 26.14 -0.69 9.10
C LEU A 11 25.47 -0.33 10.44
N THR A 12 26.05 0.56 11.23
CA THR A 12 25.55 1.03 12.51
C THR A 12 24.22 1.81 12.41
N LEU A 13 24.07 2.67 11.42
CA LEU A 13 22.82 3.42 11.21
C LEU A 13 21.67 2.53 10.71
N ARG A 14 22.02 1.46 9.99
CA ARG A 14 21.06 0.47 9.48
C ARG A 14 20.48 -0.38 10.61
N THR A 15 21.29 -0.73 11.59
CA THR A 15 20.87 -1.53 12.76
C THR A 15 19.99 -0.70 13.70
N GLU A 16 20.29 0.58 13.90
CA GLU A 16 19.51 1.47 14.77
C GLU A 16 18.11 1.75 14.23
N SER A 17 17.94 1.87 12.90
CA SER A 17 16.63 2.06 12.29
C SER A 17 15.73 0.81 12.44
N LYS A 18 16.29 -0.38 12.27
CA LYS A 18 15.57 -1.65 12.47
C LYS A 18 15.15 -1.84 13.94
N ILE A 19 16.00 -1.49 14.89
CA ILE A 19 15.71 -1.56 16.33
C ILE A 19 14.58 -0.59 16.69
N ARG A 20 14.55 0.62 16.14
CA ARG A 20 13.49 1.61 16.39
C ARG A 20 12.13 1.17 15.83
N MET A 21 12.10 0.58 14.63
CA MET A 21 10.85 0.06 14.07
C MET A 21 10.29 -1.09 14.91
N ALA A 22 11.11 -2.07 15.30
CA ALA A 22 10.70 -3.17 16.14
C ALA A 22 10.18 -2.71 17.52
N GLU A 23 10.76 -1.66 18.09
CA GLU A 23 10.34 -1.10 19.37
C GLU A 23 9.01 -0.33 19.24
N GLN A 24 8.77 0.38 18.13
CA GLN A 24 7.49 1.04 17.85
C GLN A 24 6.35 0.03 17.66
N ASP A 25 6.60 -1.06 16.96
CA ASP A 25 5.61 -2.12 16.75
C ASP A 25 5.29 -2.83 18.06
N ARG A 26 6.30 -3.08 18.91
CA ARG A 26 6.10 -3.61 20.26
C ARG A 26 5.25 -2.70 21.12
N GLN A 27 5.52 -1.40 21.13
CA GLN A 27 4.74 -0.42 21.91
C GLN A 27 3.29 -0.28 21.41
N MET A 28 3.06 -0.39 20.09
CA MET A 28 1.70 -0.41 19.54
C MET A 28 0.94 -1.67 19.98
N LEU A 29 1.59 -2.82 19.97
CA LEU A 29 1.00 -4.08 20.41
C LEU A 29 0.66 -4.06 21.91
N GLU A 30 1.55 -3.53 22.74
CA GLU A 30 1.35 -3.40 24.18
C GLU A 30 0.17 -2.43 24.49
N ARG A 31 0.04 -1.33 23.74
CA ARG A 31 -1.11 -0.40 23.87
C ARG A 31 -2.42 -1.05 23.45
N ALA A 32 -2.43 -1.83 22.39
CA ALA A 32 -3.60 -2.57 21.93
C ALA A 32 -4.04 -3.62 22.97
N LEU A 33 -3.10 -4.33 23.57
CA LEU A 33 -3.36 -5.30 24.62
C LEU A 33 -3.81 -4.64 25.94
N ALA A 34 -3.23 -3.50 26.32
CA ALA A 34 -3.63 -2.75 27.51
C ALA A 34 -5.06 -2.17 27.41
N GLY A 35 -5.47 -1.77 26.19
CA GLY A 35 -6.84 -1.31 25.93
C GLY A 35 -7.90 -2.42 25.99
N ALA A 36 -7.51 -3.67 25.76
CA ALA A 36 -8.43 -4.82 25.76
C ALA A 36 -8.72 -5.37 27.16
N VAL A 37 -7.95 -4.99 28.19
CA VAL A 37 -8.03 -5.59 29.55
C VAL A 37 -8.90 -4.76 30.51
N SER A 38 -9.44 -3.60 30.11
CA SER A 38 -10.37 -2.84 30.95
C SER A 38 -11.79 -3.38 30.91
N LEU A 39 -11.97 -4.63 31.40
CA LEU A 39 -13.29 -5.15 31.77
C LEU A 39 -13.67 -4.60 33.13
N PRO A 40 -14.90 -4.06 33.32
CA PRO A 40 -15.35 -3.59 34.63
C PRO A 40 -15.43 -4.76 35.61
N PRO A 41 -15.19 -4.53 36.93
CA PRO A 41 -15.20 -5.58 37.94
C PRO A 41 -16.57 -6.24 37.99
N LYS A 42 -16.60 -7.58 37.90
CA LYS A 42 -17.81 -8.40 38.06
C LYS A 42 -18.44 -8.15 39.42
N ALA A 43 -19.58 -7.51 39.43
CA ALA A 43 -20.44 -7.45 40.61
C ALA A 43 -20.91 -8.89 40.92
N THR A 44 -20.43 -9.44 42.03
CA THR A 44 -20.89 -10.69 42.60
C THR A 44 -22.31 -10.53 43.14
N ARG A 45 -23.29 -10.85 42.33
CA ARG A 45 -24.67 -11.03 42.78
C ARG A 45 -25.04 -12.51 42.64
N ALA A 46 -25.07 -13.20 43.80
CA ALA A 46 -25.64 -14.53 43.90
C ALA A 46 -27.14 -14.46 43.60
N GLY A 47 -27.52 -14.79 42.37
CA GLY A 47 -28.92 -14.93 41.95
C GLY A 47 -29.01 -16.08 40.99
N ARG A 48 -29.95 -17.03 41.30
CA ARG A 48 -30.26 -18.21 40.46
C ARG A 48 -30.50 -17.73 39.02
N HIS A 49 -29.61 -18.08 38.13
CA HIS A 49 -29.78 -17.86 36.70
C HIS A 49 -30.82 -18.85 36.15
N PRO A 50 -31.89 -18.41 35.51
CA PRO A 50 -32.67 -19.25 34.63
C PRO A 50 -31.74 -19.75 33.50
N GLN A 51 -31.76 -21.04 33.21
CA GLN A 51 -31.04 -21.62 32.08
C GLN A 51 -31.51 -20.88 30.81
N ARG A 52 -30.59 -20.17 30.17
CA ARG A 52 -30.87 -19.53 28.85
C ARG A 52 -31.01 -20.64 27.82
N PRO A 53 -32.10 -20.66 27.02
CA PRO A 53 -32.27 -21.66 25.97
C PRO A 53 -31.09 -21.60 25.00
N GLY A 54 -30.58 -22.77 24.57
CA GLY A 54 -29.36 -22.93 23.76
C GLY A 54 -29.31 -22.11 22.48
N TRP A 55 -30.48 -21.77 21.90
CA TRP A 55 -30.55 -20.95 20.69
C TRP A 55 -29.96 -19.53 20.82
N VAL A 56 -29.87 -18.97 22.05
CA VAL A 56 -29.27 -17.64 22.28
C VAL A 56 -27.73 -17.69 22.13
N GLN A 57 -27.09 -18.81 22.45
CA GLN A 57 -25.65 -18.98 22.25
C GLN A 57 -25.29 -19.08 20.76
N ASP A 58 -26.13 -19.72 19.97
CA ASP A 58 -25.92 -19.87 18.52
C ASP A 58 -26.03 -18.53 17.80
N TRP A 59 -26.92 -17.62 18.23
CA TRP A 59 -27.05 -16.29 17.65
C TRP A 59 -25.83 -15.39 17.91
N VAL A 60 -25.18 -15.52 19.08
CA VAL A 60 -23.98 -14.74 19.40
C VAL A 60 -22.79 -15.21 18.53
N GLN A 61 -22.70 -16.51 18.27
CA GLN A 61 -21.66 -17.04 17.39
C GLN A 61 -21.90 -16.66 15.93
N LEU A 62 -23.15 -16.72 15.46
CA LEU A 62 -23.54 -16.31 14.11
C LEU A 62 -23.31 -14.80 13.87
N THR A 63 -23.65 -13.94 14.83
CA THR A 63 -23.41 -12.49 14.71
C THR A 63 -21.93 -12.15 14.74
N GLY A 64 -21.11 -12.89 15.53
CA GLY A 64 -19.65 -12.76 15.53
C GLY A 64 -19.04 -13.16 14.19
N LEU A 65 -19.51 -14.25 13.58
CA LEU A 65 -19.07 -14.72 12.27
C LEU A 65 -19.48 -13.75 11.15
N LEU A 66 -20.69 -13.20 11.19
CA LEU A 66 -21.15 -12.19 10.24
C LEU A 66 -20.35 -10.87 10.36
N ALA A 67 -20.05 -10.42 11.56
CA ALA A 67 -19.22 -9.25 11.79
C ALA A 67 -17.79 -9.44 11.26
N ALA A 68 -17.22 -10.64 11.44
CA ALA A 68 -15.92 -11.01 10.86
C ALA A 68 -15.97 -11.04 9.33
N LEU A 69 -17.04 -11.55 8.73
CA LEU A 69 -17.21 -11.60 7.27
C LEU A 69 -17.42 -10.21 6.65
N VAL A 70 -18.08 -9.29 7.34
CA VAL A 70 -18.25 -7.90 6.88
C VAL A 70 -16.94 -7.15 6.90
N SER A 71 -16.06 -7.39 7.88
CA SER A 71 -14.72 -6.79 7.93
C SER A 71 -13.77 -7.31 6.84
N LEU A 72 -14.01 -8.51 6.29
CA LEU A 72 -13.22 -9.09 5.19
C LEU A 72 -13.39 -8.37 3.83
N GLY A 73 -14.38 -7.48 3.72
CA GLY A 73 -14.62 -6.68 2.50
C GLY A 73 -13.92 -5.32 2.46
N CYS A 74 -13.37 -4.85 3.57
CA CYS A 74 -12.78 -3.53 3.67
C CYS A 74 -11.44 -3.43 2.94
N ALA A 75 -11.23 -2.32 2.21
CA ALA A 75 -9.92 -1.96 1.68
C ALA A 75 -8.97 -1.61 2.84
N ALA A 76 -7.67 -1.85 2.65
CA ALA A 76 -6.68 -1.46 3.65
C ALA A 76 -6.65 0.07 3.79
N ALA A 77 -6.76 0.56 5.03
CA ALA A 77 -6.61 1.98 5.33
C ALA A 77 -5.20 2.46 4.98
N PRO A 78 -5.04 3.77 4.67
CA PRO A 78 -3.72 4.33 4.42
C PRO A 78 -2.78 4.12 5.59
N HIS A 79 -1.59 3.61 5.29
CA HIS A 79 -0.50 3.50 6.25
C HIS A 79 0.82 3.92 5.61
N ARG A 80 1.73 4.41 6.44
CA ARG A 80 3.04 4.88 6.00
C ARG A 80 3.97 3.68 5.80
N VAL A 81 4.57 3.60 4.61
CA VAL A 81 5.55 2.57 4.25
C VAL A 81 6.94 3.02 4.67
N ASP A 82 7.26 4.30 4.41
CA ASP A 82 8.56 4.88 4.72
C ASP A 82 8.44 6.39 4.97
N SER A 83 9.42 6.98 5.65
CA SER A 83 9.54 8.42 5.81
C SER A 83 10.97 8.83 6.19
N ASP A 84 11.40 9.96 5.68
CA ASP A 84 12.65 10.60 6.02
C ASP A 84 12.35 11.99 6.64
N ALA A 85 12.57 12.11 7.94
CA ALA A 85 12.33 13.35 8.65
C ALA A 85 13.31 14.48 8.26
N ALA A 86 14.47 14.13 7.70
CA ALA A 86 15.46 15.13 7.29
C ALA A 86 15.05 15.85 6.00
N THR A 87 14.43 15.12 5.07
CA THR A 87 13.94 15.67 3.81
C THR A 87 12.46 16.05 3.85
N GLY A 88 11.68 15.44 4.75
CA GLY A 88 10.22 15.54 4.79
C GLY A 88 9.51 14.52 3.87
N PHE A 89 10.25 13.69 3.15
CA PHE A 89 9.69 12.62 2.31
C PHE A 89 8.86 11.64 3.12
N ALA A 90 7.73 11.21 2.55
CA ALA A 90 6.99 10.06 3.06
C ALA A 90 6.29 9.30 1.94
N LEU A 91 6.19 7.99 2.09
CA LEU A 91 5.52 7.09 1.17
C LEU A 91 4.39 6.35 1.89
N TYR A 92 3.19 6.38 1.31
CA TYR A 92 2.00 5.75 1.86
C TYR A 92 1.46 4.68 0.92
N ARG A 93 0.92 3.61 1.50
CA ARG A 93 0.18 2.54 0.81
C ARG A 93 -1.25 2.50 1.32
N SER A 94 -2.20 2.26 0.42
CA SER A 94 -3.61 2.09 0.81
C SER A 94 -4.38 1.17 -0.13
N GLY A 95 -5.59 0.81 0.31
CA GLY A 95 -6.67 0.38 -0.57
C GLY A 95 -7.38 1.56 -1.20
N GLN A 96 -8.55 1.30 -1.77
CA GLN A 96 -9.42 2.32 -2.32
C GLN A 96 -9.82 3.30 -1.21
N LEU A 97 -9.53 4.57 -1.42
CA LEU A 97 -9.71 5.62 -0.43
C LEU A 97 -11.19 6.00 -0.28
N SER A 98 -11.64 6.14 0.95
CA SER A 98 -12.84 6.91 1.29
C SER A 98 -12.54 8.41 1.25
N ARG A 99 -13.58 9.25 1.23
CA ARG A 99 -13.42 10.72 1.29
C ARG A 99 -12.64 11.16 2.54
N ALA A 100 -12.91 10.57 3.69
CA ALA A 100 -12.23 10.89 4.94
C ALA A 100 -10.74 10.49 4.93
N GLU A 101 -10.40 9.34 4.34
CA GLU A 101 -9.03 8.89 4.18
C GLU A 101 -8.25 9.75 3.20
N LEU A 102 -8.90 10.17 2.10
CA LEU A 102 -8.29 11.09 1.14
C LEU A 102 -8.03 12.46 1.79
N ALA A 103 -9.01 13.01 2.52
CA ALA A 103 -8.84 14.26 3.26
C ALA A 103 -7.67 14.17 4.26
N ARG A 104 -7.56 13.05 4.99
CA ARG A 104 -6.44 12.83 5.91
C ARG A 104 -5.08 12.81 5.19
N LEU A 105 -4.96 12.14 4.04
CA LEU A 105 -3.73 12.17 3.25
C LEU A 105 -3.38 13.59 2.80
N CYS A 106 -4.38 14.39 2.44
CA CYS A 106 -4.19 15.81 2.11
C CYS A 106 -3.70 16.63 3.32
N ASP A 107 -4.30 16.42 4.49
CA ASP A 107 -3.91 17.07 5.74
C ASP A 107 -2.49 16.67 6.17
N GLU A 108 -2.09 15.44 5.88
CA GLU A 108 -0.72 14.96 6.07
C GLU A 108 0.26 15.52 5.02
N GLY A 109 -0.24 16.26 4.03
CA GLY A 109 0.56 16.91 2.99
C GLY A 109 0.99 15.96 1.87
N VAL A 110 0.23 14.89 1.60
CA VAL A 110 0.47 14.06 0.41
C VAL A 110 0.12 14.84 -0.84
N GLU A 111 1.04 14.89 -1.79
CA GLU A 111 0.94 15.69 -3.02
C GLU A 111 0.62 14.83 -4.25
N GLU A 112 0.98 13.56 -4.23
CA GLU A 112 0.88 12.69 -5.40
C GLU A 112 0.24 11.34 -5.05
N LEU A 113 -0.66 10.87 -5.93
CA LEU A 113 -1.33 9.58 -5.80
C LEU A 113 -1.11 8.74 -7.07
N VAL A 114 -0.60 7.54 -6.87
CA VAL A 114 -0.41 6.51 -7.90
C VAL A 114 -1.51 5.47 -7.76
N VAL A 115 -2.35 5.33 -8.78
CA VAL A 115 -3.52 4.44 -8.79
C VAL A 115 -3.28 3.23 -9.67
N LEU A 116 -3.17 2.06 -9.06
CA LEU A 116 -2.80 0.80 -9.72
C LEU A 116 -4.00 -0.04 -10.21
N ASP A 117 -5.22 0.46 -10.08
CA ASP A 117 -6.43 -0.25 -10.52
C ASP A 117 -7.23 0.49 -11.59
N GLY A 118 -6.72 1.60 -12.09
CA GLY A 118 -7.34 2.37 -13.17
C GLY A 118 -8.60 3.15 -12.76
N GLY A 119 -8.97 3.15 -11.48
CA GLY A 119 -10.24 3.67 -11.00
C GLY A 119 -10.26 5.14 -10.55
N ALA A 120 -9.19 5.92 -10.81
CA ALA A 120 -9.08 7.28 -10.25
C ALA A 120 -10.11 8.26 -10.83
N ALA A 121 -10.40 8.18 -12.10
CA ALA A 121 -11.22 9.17 -12.82
C ALA A 121 -12.63 9.32 -12.23
N GLY A 122 -13.29 8.20 -11.93
CA GLY A 122 -14.65 8.22 -11.40
C GLY A 122 -14.75 8.32 -9.88
N ARG A 123 -13.64 8.46 -9.17
CA ARG A 123 -13.68 8.47 -7.70
C ARG A 123 -12.74 9.50 -7.09
N GLU A 124 -11.43 9.29 -7.20
CA GLU A 124 -10.46 10.19 -6.58
C GLU A 124 -10.52 11.57 -7.20
N CYS A 125 -10.65 11.66 -8.52
CA CYS A 125 -10.73 12.96 -9.20
C CYS A 125 -11.94 13.79 -8.76
N GLU A 126 -13.09 13.15 -8.52
CA GLU A 126 -14.27 13.83 -7.98
C GLU A 126 -13.99 14.33 -6.56
N MET A 127 -13.49 13.46 -5.68
CA MET A 127 -13.20 13.83 -4.29
C MET A 127 -12.14 14.92 -4.17
N LEU A 128 -11.10 14.89 -5.03
CA LEU A 128 -10.00 15.87 -5.03
C LEU A 128 -10.49 17.27 -5.41
N ARG A 129 -11.39 17.38 -6.39
CA ARG A 129 -11.99 18.66 -6.77
C ARG A 129 -12.71 19.36 -5.63
N GLU A 130 -13.31 18.59 -4.73
CA GLU A 130 -14.09 19.12 -3.62
C GLU A 130 -13.28 19.37 -2.34
N SER A 131 -12.24 18.61 -2.10
CA SER A 131 -11.64 18.52 -0.77
C SER A 131 -10.13 18.76 -0.72
N CYS A 132 -9.40 18.72 -1.85
CA CYS A 132 -7.95 18.70 -1.82
C CYS A 132 -7.33 19.21 -3.12
N SER A 133 -6.95 20.47 -3.14
CA SER A 133 -6.35 21.11 -4.32
C SER A 133 -4.86 20.77 -4.52
N ASN A 134 -4.18 20.29 -3.47
CA ASN A 134 -2.73 20.08 -3.49
C ASN A 134 -2.34 18.66 -3.91
N LEU A 135 -3.25 17.68 -3.79
CA LEU A 135 -3.00 16.30 -4.18
C LEU A 135 -3.42 16.10 -5.64
N ARG A 136 -2.52 15.56 -6.45
CA ARG A 136 -2.79 15.22 -7.86
C ARG A 136 -2.66 13.70 -8.08
N VAL A 137 -3.46 13.18 -8.99
CA VAL A 137 -3.29 11.81 -9.48
C VAL A 137 -2.18 11.82 -10.51
N ARG A 138 -1.07 11.16 -10.17
CA ARG A 138 0.13 11.08 -11.00
C ARG A 138 0.07 9.93 -12.02
N TYR A 139 -0.58 8.84 -11.65
CA TYR A 139 -0.70 7.64 -12.48
C TYR A 139 -2.05 6.98 -12.23
N ASN A 140 -2.68 6.49 -13.29
CA ASN A 140 -3.96 5.79 -13.21
C ASN A 140 -4.06 4.73 -14.30
N PHE A 141 -3.64 3.51 -13.98
CA PHE A 141 -3.69 2.39 -14.90
C PHE A 141 -4.11 1.10 -14.18
N ALA A 142 -4.89 0.27 -14.87
CA ALA A 142 -5.38 -1.00 -14.34
C ALA A 142 -4.32 -2.10 -14.47
N GLN A 143 -3.31 -2.08 -13.61
CA GLN A 143 -2.36 -3.19 -13.53
C GLN A 143 -3.07 -4.48 -13.16
N ASN A 144 -2.62 -5.59 -13.74
CA ASN A 144 -3.14 -6.91 -13.44
C ASN A 144 -2.19 -7.62 -12.44
N GLU A 145 -2.74 -8.12 -11.34
CA GLU A 145 -1.97 -8.87 -10.35
C GLU A 145 -1.45 -10.22 -10.86
N LYS A 146 -2.03 -10.76 -11.94
CA LYS A 146 -1.59 -12.01 -12.55
C LYS A 146 -0.39 -11.84 -13.48
N HIS A 147 -0.11 -10.63 -13.93
CA HIS A 147 1.03 -10.32 -14.79
C HIS A 147 2.11 -9.58 -14.00
N PRO A 148 3.39 -9.76 -14.38
CA PRO A 148 4.48 -9.00 -13.76
C PRO A 148 4.32 -7.51 -14.05
N VAL A 149 4.95 -6.70 -13.21
CA VAL A 149 5.06 -5.24 -13.45
C VAL A 149 6.05 -5.01 -14.57
N SER A 150 5.79 -4.04 -15.45
CA SER A 150 6.71 -3.70 -16.54
C SER A 150 7.97 -3.00 -16.03
N GLN A 151 9.04 -3.07 -16.82
CA GLN A 151 10.28 -2.36 -16.54
C GLN A 151 10.09 -0.84 -16.60
N GLU A 152 9.25 -0.38 -17.53
CA GLU A 152 8.93 1.04 -17.73
C GLU A 152 8.20 1.63 -16.53
N PHE A 153 7.21 0.91 -15.99
CA PHE A 153 6.54 1.36 -14.77
C PHE A 153 7.50 1.37 -13.58
N LEU A 154 8.37 0.37 -13.44
CA LEU A 154 9.35 0.35 -12.36
C LEU A 154 10.34 1.50 -12.48
N ALA A 155 10.82 1.81 -13.68
CA ALA A 155 11.70 2.95 -13.93
C ALA A 155 11.01 4.29 -13.61
N ALA A 156 9.74 4.45 -14.01
CA ALA A 156 8.94 5.60 -13.66
C ALA A 156 8.73 5.71 -12.14
N PHE A 157 8.43 4.61 -11.47
CA PHE A 157 8.26 4.57 -10.02
C PHE A 157 9.57 4.94 -9.29
N ASP A 158 10.72 4.41 -9.73
CA ASP A 158 12.03 4.78 -9.18
C ASP A 158 12.27 6.28 -9.28
N GLN A 159 12.00 6.87 -10.46
CA GLN A 159 12.13 8.31 -10.66
C GLN A 159 11.23 9.11 -9.71
N TRP A 160 9.97 8.69 -9.51
CA TRP A 160 9.05 9.39 -8.61
C TRP A 160 9.50 9.36 -7.16
N ILE A 161 10.05 8.23 -6.73
CA ILE A 161 10.62 8.09 -5.38
C ILE A 161 11.85 8.97 -5.23
N GLU A 162 12.78 8.93 -6.21
CA GLU A 162 14.01 9.73 -6.18
C GLU A 162 13.70 11.24 -6.16
N GLU A 163 12.78 11.70 -7.01
CA GLU A 163 12.30 13.09 -6.99
C GLU A 163 11.64 13.45 -5.64
N GLY A 164 10.76 12.57 -5.13
CA GLY A 164 10.12 12.78 -3.84
C GLY A 164 11.10 12.88 -2.70
N GLN A 165 12.13 12.01 -2.67
CA GLN A 165 13.19 12.06 -1.66
C GLN A 165 14.05 13.32 -1.77
N ALA A 166 14.35 13.77 -3.00
CA ALA A 166 15.14 14.97 -3.23
C ALA A 166 14.41 16.26 -2.84
N GLU A 167 13.11 16.33 -3.08
CA GLU A 167 12.28 17.51 -2.89
C GLU A 167 11.46 17.49 -1.58
N GLY A 168 11.53 16.42 -0.81
CA GLY A 168 10.75 16.25 0.42
C GLY A 168 9.27 16.03 0.19
N ARG A 169 8.87 15.59 -1.03
CA ARG A 169 7.47 15.37 -1.38
C ARG A 169 6.93 14.09 -0.77
N LYS A 170 5.63 14.08 -0.49
CA LYS A 170 4.92 12.92 0.03
C LYS A 170 4.07 12.28 -1.06
N LEU A 171 4.24 10.98 -1.23
CA LEU A 171 3.56 10.17 -2.23
C LEU A 171 2.66 9.13 -1.58
N ALA A 172 1.54 8.81 -2.23
CA ALA A 172 0.73 7.66 -1.88
C ALA A 172 0.53 6.78 -3.12
N TYR A 173 0.44 5.46 -2.90
CA TYR A 173 -0.02 4.54 -3.95
C TYR A 173 -1.09 3.61 -3.41
N ARG A 174 -2.00 3.22 -4.30
CA ARG A 174 -3.11 2.36 -3.93
C ARG A 174 -3.51 1.39 -5.02
N CYS A 175 -4.13 0.28 -4.63
CA CYS A 175 -4.95 -0.55 -5.52
C CYS A 175 -6.33 -0.73 -4.89
N ARG A 176 -7.22 -1.51 -5.51
CA ARG A 176 -8.58 -1.66 -5.01
C ARG A 176 -8.66 -2.06 -3.53
N ARG A 177 -7.83 -3.00 -3.09
CA ARG A 177 -7.83 -3.49 -1.69
C ARG A 177 -6.58 -3.09 -0.89
N GLY A 178 -5.55 -2.60 -1.53
CA GLY A 178 -4.27 -2.29 -0.88
C GLY A 178 -3.39 -3.50 -0.60
N TRP A 179 -3.76 -4.71 -1.04
CA TRP A 179 -3.11 -5.97 -0.65
C TRP A 179 -2.14 -6.50 -1.71
N HIS A 180 -2.61 -6.73 -2.95
CA HIS A 180 -1.87 -7.49 -3.96
C HIS A 180 -0.92 -6.59 -4.78
N ARG A 181 -1.45 -5.76 -5.70
CA ARG A 181 -0.65 -4.84 -6.54
C ARG A 181 0.14 -3.85 -5.69
N ALA A 182 -0.52 -3.22 -4.72
CA ALA A 182 0.14 -2.32 -3.79
C ALA A 182 1.14 -3.07 -2.87
N GLY A 183 0.86 -4.31 -2.48
CA GLY A 183 1.78 -5.17 -1.73
C GLY A 183 3.04 -5.48 -2.52
N ARG A 184 2.89 -5.93 -3.76
CA ARG A 184 4.01 -6.19 -4.68
C ARG A 184 4.88 -4.93 -4.90
N LEU A 185 4.26 -3.76 -5.07
CA LEU A 185 4.99 -2.50 -5.21
C LEU A 185 5.71 -2.10 -3.93
N THR A 186 5.11 -2.38 -2.75
CA THR A 186 5.79 -2.21 -1.45
C THR A 186 7.02 -3.10 -1.37
N ALA A 187 6.90 -4.37 -1.74
CA ALA A 187 8.02 -5.31 -1.73
C ALA A 187 9.16 -4.83 -2.64
N TYR A 188 8.84 -4.35 -3.84
CA TYR A 188 9.85 -3.74 -4.72
C TYR A 188 10.53 -2.53 -4.05
N TYR A 189 9.75 -1.61 -3.47
CA TYR A 189 10.28 -0.45 -2.78
C TYR A 189 11.24 -0.84 -1.64
N GLN A 190 10.85 -1.81 -0.82
CA GLN A 190 11.67 -2.30 0.29
C GLN A 190 13.00 -2.88 -0.20
N MET A 191 12.99 -3.66 -1.27
CA MET A 191 14.22 -4.20 -1.85
C MET A 191 15.09 -3.11 -2.48
N ARG A 192 14.49 -2.22 -3.26
CA ARG A 192 15.19 -1.23 -4.07
C ARG A 192 15.76 -0.08 -3.25
N PHE A 193 15.01 0.45 -2.30
CA PHE A 193 15.34 1.67 -1.56
C PHE A 193 15.70 1.42 -0.09
N MET A 194 15.16 0.37 0.52
CA MET A 194 15.45 0.05 1.92
C MET A 194 16.46 -1.09 2.08
N GLY A 195 16.79 -1.82 1.00
CA GLY A 195 17.75 -2.90 0.95
C GLY A 195 17.29 -4.17 1.68
N ALA A 196 15.99 -4.41 1.73
CA ALA A 196 15.41 -5.65 2.20
C ALA A 196 15.76 -6.81 1.26
N GLY A 197 15.78 -8.04 1.78
CA GLY A 197 15.83 -9.24 0.95
C GLY A 197 14.47 -9.58 0.35
N ALA A 198 14.45 -10.38 -0.72
CA ALA A 198 13.20 -10.78 -1.37
C ALA A 198 12.29 -11.58 -0.42
N GLU A 199 12.84 -12.47 0.40
CA GLU A 199 12.09 -13.25 1.40
C GLU A 199 11.43 -12.34 2.44
N GLU A 200 12.18 -11.37 3.02
CA GLU A 200 11.66 -10.39 3.97
C GLU A 200 10.52 -9.56 3.36
N ALA A 201 10.65 -9.15 2.10
CA ALA A 201 9.65 -8.38 1.38
C ALA A 201 8.39 -9.20 1.08
N ILE A 202 8.52 -10.49 0.77
CA ILE A 202 7.41 -11.43 0.60
C ILE A 202 6.67 -11.62 1.92
N ASP A 203 7.38 -11.84 3.02
CA ASP A 203 6.79 -12.03 4.34
C ASP A 203 5.96 -10.81 4.78
N GLU A 204 6.48 -9.59 4.57
CA GLU A 204 5.73 -8.36 4.83
C GLU A 204 4.49 -8.24 3.93
N MET A 205 4.65 -8.51 2.64
CA MET A 205 3.53 -8.48 1.69
C MET A 205 2.43 -9.47 2.10
N GLN A 206 2.78 -10.67 2.53
CA GLN A 206 1.84 -11.69 2.99
C GLN A 206 1.20 -11.34 4.33
N ALA A 207 1.97 -10.82 5.29
CA ALA A 207 1.48 -10.43 6.61
C ALA A 207 0.42 -9.33 6.55
N ARG A 208 0.54 -8.42 5.56
CA ARG A 208 -0.42 -7.31 5.35
C ARG A 208 -1.47 -7.61 4.28
N GLY A 209 -1.35 -8.71 3.54
CA GLY A 209 -2.26 -9.07 2.46
C GLY A 209 -3.30 -10.10 2.92
N LEU A 210 -4.57 -9.91 2.52
CA LEU A 210 -5.60 -10.94 2.66
C LEU A 210 -5.77 -11.69 1.34
N PHE A 211 -6.15 -12.96 1.43
CA PHE A 211 -6.40 -13.83 0.27
C PHE A 211 -5.18 -14.02 -0.66
N MET A 212 -3.97 -13.91 -0.11
CA MET A 212 -2.72 -14.05 -0.89
C MET A 212 -2.61 -15.42 -1.55
N ALA A 213 -3.17 -16.48 -0.94
CA ALA A 213 -3.20 -17.83 -1.52
C ALA A 213 -3.96 -17.92 -2.86
N TRP A 214 -4.83 -16.95 -3.17
CA TRP A 214 -5.52 -16.89 -4.47
C TRP A 214 -4.68 -16.25 -5.58
N PHE A 215 -3.53 -15.71 -5.22
CA PHE A 215 -2.60 -15.05 -6.13
C PHE A 215 -1.19 -15.65 -5.97
N PRO A 216 -1.03 -16.96 -6.22
CA PRO A 216 0.24 -17.66 -5.97
C PRO A 216 1.41 -17.13 -6.82
N GLN A 217 1.11 -16.43 -7.91
CA GLN A 217 2.11 -15.81 -8.79
C GLN A 217 2.78 -14.58 -8.18
N LEU A 218 2.25 -13.98 -7.10
CA LEU A 218 2.82 -12.78 -6.51
C LEU A 218 4.20 -13.02 -5.88
N ASN A 219 4.39 -14.16 -5.19
CA ASN A 219 5.68 -14.48 -4.59
C ASN A 219 6.78 -14.64 -5.64
N PRO A 220 6.63 -15.50 -6.70
CA PRO A 220 7.60 -15.56 -7.78
C PRO A 220 7.86 -14.21 -8.47
N GLN A 221 6.82 -13.36 -8.61
CA GLN A 221 7.01 -12.01 -9.15
C GLN A 221 7.86 -11.12 -8.24
N VAL A 222 7.71 -11.22 -6.91
CA VAL A 222 8.56 -10.46 -5.96
C VAL A 222 9.98 -10.99 -5.96
N GLU A 223 10.20 -12.31 -6.06
CA GLU A 223 11.53 -12.90 -6.25
C GLU A 223 12.20 -12.38 -7.52
N ALA A 224 11.46 -12.32 -8.65
CA ALA A 224 11.93 -11.76 -9.89
C ALA A 224 12.29 -10.26 -9.80
N LEU A 225 11.51 -9.49 -9.06
CA LEU A 225 11.84 -8.09 -8.74
C LEU A 225 13.13 -8.00 -7.90
N GLY A 226 13.36 -8.93 -6.98
CA GLY A 226 14.60 -9.04 -6.22
C GLY A 226 15.82 -9.29 -7.12
N GLN A 227 15.71 -10.20 -8.09
CA GLN A 227 16.73 -10.44 -9.10
C GLN A 227 17.02 -9.17 -9.92
N LEU A 228 15.98 -8.47 -10.38
CA LEU A 228 16.12 -7.20 -11.10
C LEU A 228 16.86 -6.15 -10.26
N VAL A 229 16.50 -6.00 -8.99
CA VAL A 229 17.16 -5.05 -8.07
C VAL A 229 18.62 -5.41 -7.83
N ALA A 230 18.95 -6.71 -7.78
CA ALA A 230 20.33 -7.20 -7.67
C ALA A 230 21.14 -7.05 -8.97
N GLY A 231 20.49 -6.72 -10.09
CA GLY A 231 21.12 -6.69 -11.43
C GLY A 231 21.36 -8.09 -11.99
N GLU A 232 20.65 -9.09 -11.49
CA GLU A 232 20.72 -10.47 -11.92
C GLU A 232 19.72 -10.74 -13.06
N PRO A 233 19.99 -11.69 -13.95
CA PRO A 233 19.04 -12.08 -14.96
C PRO A 233 17.83 -12.75 -14.31
N CYS A 234 16.63 -12.35 -14.73
CA CYS A 234 15.41 -12.99 -14.25
C CYS A 234 15.24 -14.38 -14.83
N THR A 235 15.00 -15.38 -14.00
CA THR A 235 14.91 -16.80 -14.37
C THR A 235 13.49 -17.36 -14.42
N GLY A 236 12.47 -16.56 -14.01
CA GLY A 236 11.08 -17.01 -13.82
C GLY A 236 10.22 -17.08 -15.10
N GLY A 237 10.77 -16.72 -16.27
CA GLY A 237 10.02 -16.66 -17.53
C GLY A 237 9.09 -15.42 -17.62
N VAL A 238 8.42 -15.27 -18.78
CA VAL A 238 7.61 -14.07 -19.12
C VAL A 238 6.41 -13.84 -18.20
N GLU A 239 5.90 -14.88 -17.55
CA GLU A 239 4.77 -14.81 -16.63
C GLU A 239 5.15 -14.21 -15.26
N VAL A 240 6.43 -14.11 -14.99
CA VAL A 240 6.98 -13.75 -13.68
C VAL A 240 7.93 -12.56 -13.78
N CYS A 241 8.77 -12.55 -14.82
CA CYS A 241 9.80 -11.53 -14.99
C CYS A 241 9.23 -10.23 -15.53
N PRO A 242 9.64 -9.07 -15.00
CA PRO A 242 9.32 -7.77 -15.57
C PRO A 242 9.70 -7.69 -17.04
N GLN A 243 8.73 -7.40 -17.90
CA GLN A 243 8.93 -7.27 -19.34
C GLN A 243 9.05 -5.80 -19.73
N SER A 244 9.80 -5.54 -20.81
CA SER A 244 9.74 -4.22 -21.46
C SER A 244 8.49 -4.16 -22.36
N VAL A 245 7.74 -3.10 -22.24
CA VAL A 245 6.50 -2.84 -22.99
C VAL A 245 6.54 -1.41 -23.56
N ASP A 246 5.62 -1.10 -24.48
CA ASP A 246 5.42 0.30 -24.87
C ASP A 246 4.86 1.08 -23.66
N PRO A 247 5.54 2.13 -23.16
CA PRO A 247 5.10 2.91 -22.01
C PRO A 247 3.67 3.41 -22.13
N THR A 248 3.25 3.80 -23.34
CA THR A 248 1.90 4.33 -23.61
C THR A 248 0.82 3.27 -23.40
N SER A 249 1.15 1.99 -23.56
CA SER A 249 0.23 0.88 -23.31
C SER A 249 -0.14 0.73 -21.83
N GLU A 250 0.66 1.30 -20.93
CA GLU A 250 0.44 1.34 -19.48
C GLU A 250 0.09 2.74 -18.95
N GLY A 251 -0.28 3.67 -19.84
CA GLY A 251 -0.64 5.02 -19.45
C GLY A 251 0.53 5.89 -18.99
N LEU A 252 1.76 5.49 -19.33
CA LEU A 252 2.97 6.28 -19.14
C LEU A 252 3.20 7.19 -20.35
N ASP A 253 3.76 8.36 -20.13
CA ASP A 253 4.23 9.22 -21.19
C ASP A 253 5.45 8.56 -21.90
N PRO A 254 5.60 8.65 -23.24
CA PRO A 254 6.75 8.12 -23.97
C PRO A 254 8.11 8.63 -23.47
N THR A 255 8.13 9.78 -22.79
CA THR A 255 9.33 10.37 -22.19
C THR A 255 9.56 9.93 -20.75
N GLY A 256 8.67 9.07 -20.17
CA GLY A 256 8.67 8.72 -18.75
C GLY A 256 8.27 9.87 -17.84
N THR A 257 7.97 11.03 -18.40
CA THR A 257 7.41 12.20 -17.71
C THR A 257 5.88 12.18 -17.85
N PHE A 258 5.18 12.76 -16.91
CA PHE A 258 3.75 12.56 -16.73
C PHE A 258 2.86 13.25 -17.73
N SER A 259 1.81 12.57 -18.12
CA SER A 259 0.57 13.22 -18.54
C SER A 259 0.13 14.22 -17.48
N ALA A 260 -0.20 15.44 -17.93
CA ALA A 260 -0.81 16.48 -17.10
C ALA A 260 -1.94 15.89 -16.26
N ASN A 261 -2.12 16.39 -15.03
CA ASN A 261 -3.10 15.99 -14.04
C ASN A 261 -4.28 15.19 -14.63
N ILE A 262 -4.26 13.88 -14.42
CA ILE A 262 -5.26 12.92 -14.95
C ILE A 262 -6.69 13.39 -14.65
N CYS A 263 -6.86 14.16 -13.56
CA CYS A 263 -8.14 14.69 -13.14
C CYS A 263 -8.52 16.01 -13.86
N ALA A 264 -7.61 16.68 -14.54
CA ALA A 264 -7.89 17.96 -15.20
C ALA A 264 -8.72 17.82 -16.50
N GLY A 265 -8.69 16.65 -17.13
CA GLY A 265 -9.42 16.38 -18.38
C GLY A 265 -10.87 15.93 -18.22
N HIS A 266 -11.34 15.65 -17.00
CA HIS A 266 -12.72 15.26 -16.71
C HIS A 266 -13.57 16.50 -16.35
N SER A 267 -13.73 17.41 -17.29
CA SER A 267 -14.80 18.42 -17.21
C SER A 267 -16.15 17.77 -17.53
N ASP A 268 -17.21 18.23 -16.86
CA ASP A 268 -18.57 17.71 -16.74
C ASP A 268 -19.36 17.35 -18.03
N SER A 269 -18.70 17.02 -19.13
CA SER A 269 -19.39 16.78 -20.41
C SER A 269 -19.84 15.35 -20.69
N GLU A 270 -19.70 14.39 -19.73
CA GLU A 270 -20.10 12.98 -19.96
C GLU A 270 -21.04 12.38 -18.90
N VAL A 271 -21.77 13.21 -18.16
CA VAL A 271 -22.88 12.76 -17.28
C VAL A 271 -24.22 13.09 -17.98
N VAL A 272 -24.35 12.75 -19.26
CA VAL A 272 -25.68 12.66 -19.91
C VAL A 272 -25.67 11.48 -20.86
N ARG A 273 -25.92 10.27 -20.33
CA ARG A 273 -26.79 9.26 -20.94
C ARG A 273 -26.93 8.03 -20.05
#